data_412f8c55ebe77e7e48d426073492cfb2
#
_entry.id   412f8c55ebe77e7e48d426073492cfb2
#
_cell.length_a   1.000
_cell.length_b   1.000
_cell.length_c   1.000
_cell.angle_alpha   90.00
_cell.angle_beta   90.00
_cell.angle_gamma   90.00
#
_symmetry.space_group_name_H-M   'P 1'
#
loop_
_entity.id
_entity.type
_entity.pdbx_description
1 polymer ?
#
loop_
_entity_poly.entity_id
_entity_poly.type
_entity_poly.pdbx_seq_one_letter_code
_entity_poly.pdbx_strand_id
1 'polypeptide(L)'
;MRAPARIDLGGGWTDVPPYCNELGGFVCNIAINRYAVATVRAAETYRASGVSAASAASAASAATGESADSPLVAAAVRRSGLTDVKVDVISDFPVSSGLGGSSAASAATIGALHTWKGEPLDLADIAEEGRRIEVEDLGISGGRQDHYAATHGGALALTFTDHVKVRRLRVSAQTRAAFEARSLLVYTGESRISGSTVKAVLDAYRAGDAHLLSALAGMKSLARLMADALEKGDLDWLGELLAEHWGFQRSLHPAIPTPRIDEIVLRAHGAGAIGWKAMGASGGGCVLVLTRTETHDAVQRAIAPLGELLPFGLDTDGLVRQ
;
A
#
# COMPACT_ATOMS: atom_id res chain seq x y z
N MET A 1 -16.16 -4.30 8.21
CA MET A 1 -15.69 -3.70 6.93
C MET A 1 -14.34 -4.26 6.56
N ARG A 2 -14.07 -4.49 5.29
CA ARG A 2 -12.73 -4.83 4.80
C ARG A 2 -12.25 -3.80 3.79
N ALA A 3 -10.94 -3.56 3.76
CA ALA A 3 -10.30 -2.70 2.77
C ALA A 3 -9.01 -3.38 2.25
N PRO A 4 -8.72 -3.32 0.95
CA PRO A 4 -7.57 -3.98 0.34
C PRO A 4 -6.27 -3.23 0.56
N ALA A 5 -5.17 -3.99 0.61
CA ALA A 5 -3.82 -3.48 0.37
C ALA A 5 -3.63 -3.17 -1.13
N ARG A 6 -2.46 -2.62 -1.48
CA ARG A 6 -2.17 -2.23 -2.87
C ARG A 6 -0.72 -2.50 -3.27
N ILE A 7 -0.52 -2.70 -4.56
CA ILE A 7 0.77 -2.62 -5.24
C ILE A 7 0.89 -1.21 -5.85
N ASP A 8 1.91 -0.44 -5.44
CA ASP A 8 2.30 0.81 -6.10
C ASP A 8 3.15 0.48 -7.33
N LEU A 9 2.56 0.56 -8.51
CA LEU A 9 3.28 0.32 -9.77
C LEU A 9 4.24 1.47 -10.08
N GLY A 10 3.81 2.71 -9.88
CA GLY A 10 4.69 3.84 -10.11
C GLY A 10 4.10 5.17 -9.67
N GLY A 11 5.01 6.13 -9.47
CA GLY A 11 4.67 7.49 -9.10
C GLY A 11 4.58 7.75 -7.60
N GLY A 12 4.69 6.75 -6.76
CA GLY A 12 4.83 6.95 -5.32
C GLY A 12 5.94 7.96 -5.01
N TRP A 13 5.88 8.64 -3.87
CA TRP A 13 6.60 9.86 -3.52
C TRP A 13 6.06 11.13 -4.17
N THR A 14 5.53 11.08 -5.40
CA THR A 14 4.98 12.28 -6.06
C THR A 14 3.61 12.69 -5.52
N ASP A 15 2.99 11.85 -4.72
CA ASP A 15 1.74 12.11 -3.98
C ASP A 15 1.97 12.70 -2.57
N VAL A 16 3.24 12.90 -2.17
CA VAL A 16 3.61 13.43 -0.86
C VAL A 16 3.76 14.95 -0.92
N PRO A 17 3.12 15.72 -0.02
CA PRO A 17 3.38 17.15 0.12
C PRO A 17 4.84 17.42 0.58
N PRO A 18 5.48 18.49 0.12
CA PRO A 18 4.93 19.58 -0.71
C PRO A 18 4.91 19.30 -2.21
N TYR A 19 5.59 18.26 -2.72
CA TYR A 19 5.74 18.01 -4.17
C TYR A 19 4.38 18.00 -4.90
N CYS A 20 3.42 17.22 -4.41
CA CYS A 20 2.12 17.11 -5.09
C CYS A 20 1.34 18.42 -5.14
N ASN A 21 1.51 19.29 -4.12
CA ASN A 21 0.82 20.57 -4.05
C ASN A 21 1.45 21.61 -5.01
N GLU A 22 2.77 21.56 -5.20
CA GLU A 22 3.51 22.54 -5.99
C GLU A 22 3.64 22.15 -7.46
N LEU A 23 3.93 20.87 -7.73
CA LEU A 23 4.25 20.36 -9.07
C LEU A 23 3.22 19.37 -9.60
N GLY A 24 2.20 19.07 -8.80
CA GLY A 24 1.24 18.02 -9.09
C GLY A 24 1.88 16.62 -9.01
N GLY A 25 1.13 15.65 -8.51
CA GLY A 25 1.55 14.25 -8.44
C GLY A 25 0.76 13.39 -9.41
N PHE A 26 1.30 12.20 -9.70
CA PHE A 26 0.58 11.17 -10.42
C PHE A 26 1.05 9.80 -9.98
N VAL A 27 0.11 8.91 -9.65
CA VAL A 27 0.39 7.53 -9.23
C VAL A 27 -0.47 6.56 -10.03
N CYS A 28 0.14 5.44 -10.43
CA CYS A 28 -0.51 4.24 -10.92
C CYS A 28 -0.37 3.14 -9.89
N ASN A 29 -1.47 2.66 -9.33
CA ASN A 29 -1.49 1.56 -8.38
C ASN A 29 -2.60 0.55 -8.68
N ILE A 30 -2.55 -0.60 -8.00
CA ILE A 30 -3.53 -1.66 -8.17
C ILE A 30 -3.82 -2.30 -6.81
N ALA A 31 -5.09 -2.39 -6.45
CA ALA A 31 -5.53 -3.04 -5.21
C ALA A 31 -5.42 -4.55 -5.34
N ILE A 32 -5.06 -5.22 -4.24
CA ILE A 32 -4.87 -6.68 -4.18
C ILE A 32 -5.74 -7.29 -3.07
N ASN A 33 -6.07 -8.57 -3.23
CA ASN A 33 -6.90 -9.35 -2.31
C ASN A 33 -6.18 -9.74 -1.00
N ARG A 34 -5.46 -8.77 -0.44
CA ARG A 34 -4.90 -8.79 0.90
C ARG A 34 -5.56 -7.67 1.69
N TYR A 35 -6.16 -8.00 2.82
CA TYR A 35 -7.14 -7.12 3.44
C TYR A 35 -6.76 -6.76 4.87
N ALA A 36 -7.12 -5.55 5.27
CA ALA A 36 -7.40 -5.22 6.65
C ALA A 36 -8.90 -5.31 6.89
N VAL A 37 -9.29 -5.95 7.98
CA VAL A 37 -10.69 -6.14 8.38
C VAL A 37 -10.92 -5.47 9.73
N ALA A 38 -11.82 -4.50 9.80
CA ALA A 38 -12.22 -3.84 11.03
C ALA A 38 -13.62 -4.29 11.46
N THR A 39 -13.74 -4.61 12.75
CA THR A 39 -15.00 -4.98 13.40
C THR A 39 -15.28 -4.02 14.54
N VAL A 40 -16.45 -3.37 14.52
CA VAL A 40 -16.93 -2.51 15.60
C VAL A 40 -17.94 -3.26 16.45
N ARG A 41 -17.77 -3.18 17.76
CA ARG A 41 -18.67 -3.76 18.76
C ARG A 41 -18.99 -2.72 19.82
N ALA A 42 -20.16 -2.85 20.50
CA ALA A 42 -20.41 -2.11 21.72
C ALA A 42 -19.34 -2.48 22.76
N ALA A 43 -18.78 -1.48 23.45
CA ALA A 43 -17.94 -1.74 24.62
C ALA A 43 -18.83 -2.38 25.71
N GLU A 44 -18.45 -3.57 26.19
CA GLU A 44 -19.13 -4.17 27.33
C GLU A 44 -18.94 -3.26 28.54
N THR A 45 -20.01 -2.66 29.05
CA THR A 45 -20.01 -2.05 30.36
C THR A 45 -19.75 -3.18 31.35
N TYR A 46 -18.56 -3.23 31.93
CA TYR A 46 -18.18 -4.18 32.96
C TYR A 46 -19.07 -3.94 34.19
N ARG A 47 -20.23 -4.58 34.26
CA ARG A 47 -20.91 -4.82 35.52
C ARG A 47 -20.09 -5.89 36.24
N ALA A 48 -19.40 -5.50 37.28
CA ALA A 48 -18.66 -6.37 38.16
C ALA A 48 -19.56 -7.46 38.75
N SER A 49 -19.70 -8.57 38.05
CA SER A 49 -20.20 -9.84 38.58
C SER A 49 -19.07 -10.84 38.41
N GLY A 50 -18.44 -11.17 39.57
CA GLY A 50 -17.27 -12.03 39.64
C GLY A 50 -17.53 -13.42 39.03
N VAL A 51 -16.91 -13.65 37.88
CA VAL A 51 -16.57 -14.99 37.40
C VAL A 51 -15.29 -14.85 36.55
N SER A 52 -14.28 -15.63 36.88
CA SER A 52 -12.96 -15.65 36.25
C SER A 52 -13.02 -16.00 34.76
N ALA A 53 -12.44 -15.14 33.93
CA ALA A 53 -12.19 -15.45 32.53
C ALA A 53 -10.93 -16.31 32.39
N ALA A 54 -11.12 -17.62 32.30
CA ALA A 54 -10.11 -18.53 31.78
C ALA A 54 -10.76 -19.27 30.61
N SER A 55 -10.02 -19.34 29.49
CA SER A 55 -10.28 -20.09 28.26
C SER A 55 -10.95 -19.37 27.09
N ALA A 56 -10.14 -18.79 26.22
CA ALA A 56 -10.33 -18.81 24.77
C ALA A 56 -9.00 -18.48 24.06
N ALA A 57 -8.01 -19.35 24.20
CA ALA A 57 -6.81 -19.33 23.37
C ALA A 57 -6.77 -20.63 22.58
N SER A 58 -7.29 -20.63 21.36
CA SER A 58 -7.03 -21.71 20.39
C SER A 58 -7.31 -21.21 18.98
N ALA A 59 -6.30 -21.42 18.12
CA ALA A 59 -6.31 -21.29 16.67
C ALA A 59 -6.29 -19.87 16.09
N ALA A 60 -5.11 -19.23 16.10
CA ALA A 60 -4.79 -18.15 15.17
C ALA A 60 -3.48 -18.50 14.46
N SER A 61 -3.60 -19.05 13.25
CA SER A 61 -2.56 -19.06 12.23
C SER A 61 -2.33 -17.62 11.76
N ALA A 62 -1.10 -17.12 11.97
CA ALA A 62 -0.42 -16.02 11.25
C ALA A 62 -1.23 -14.74 10.82
N ALA A 63 -2.26 -14.34 11.54
CA ALA A 63 -2.86 -13.03 11.37
C ALA A 63 -2.27 -12.06 12.38
N THR A 64 -1.58 -11.01 11.92
CA THR A 64 -1.10 -9.94 12.78
C THR A 64 -2.29 -9.06 13.16
N GLY A 65 -2.83 -9.23 14.38
CA GLY A 65 -3.90 -8.39 14.92
C GLY A 65 -3.34 -7.06 15.42
N GLU A 66 -3.80 -5.95 14.87
CA GLU A 66 -3.68 -4.66 15.57
C GLU A 66 -4.81 -4.57 16.59
N SER A 67 -4.45 -4.41 17.86
CA SER A 67 -5.43 -4.30 18.94
C SER A 67 -6.05 -2.89 18.99
N ALA A 68 -7.09 -2.72 19.81
CA ALA A 68 -7.70 -1.42 20.14
C ALA A 68 -6.68 -0.36 20.62
N ASP A 69 -5.45 -0.75 20.91
CA ASP A 69 -4.34 0.11 21.34
C ASP A 69 -3.56 0.74 20.16
N SER A 70 -3.89 0.42 18.90
CA SER A 70 -3.26 1.06 17.74
C SER A 70 -3.58 2.57 17.77
N PRO A 71 -2.56 3.46 17.70
CA PRO A 71 -2.77 4.91 17.68
C PRO A 71 -3.72 5.37 16.57
N LEU A 72 -3.69 4.67 15.42
CA LEU A 72 -4.56 4.94 14.28
C LEU A 72 -6.02 4.63 14.61
N VAL A 73 -6.30 3.45 15.18
CA VAL A 73 -7.66 3.05 15.59
C VAL A 73 -8.20 4.02 16.66
N ALA A 74 -7.38 4.34 17.67
CA ALA A 74 -7.75 5.27 18.73
C ALA A 74 -8.06 6.68 18.17
N ALA A 75 -7.30 7.17 17.20
CA ALA A 75 -7.56 8.47 16.56
C ALA A 75 -8.86 8.45 15.73
N ALA A 76 -9.11 7.36 14.97
CA ALA A 76 -10.35 7.21 14.22
C ALA A 76 -11.58 7.17 15.13
N VAL A 77 -11.52 6.43 16.25
CA VAL A 77 -12.60 6.39 17.24
C VAL A 77 -12.83 7.78 17.85
N ARG A 78 -11.78 8.51 18.24
CA ARG A 78 -11.93 9.88 18.76
C ARG A 78 -12.62 10.81 17.75
N ARG A 79 -12.21 10.78 16.48
CA ARG A 79 -12.83 11.59 15.41
C ARG A 79 -14.29 11.23 15.16
N SER A 80 -14.66 9.97 15.29
CA SER A 80 -16.05 9.53 15.13
C SER A 80 -17.02 10.05 16.18
N GLY A 81 -16.50 10.50 17.34
CA GLY A 81 -17.28 10.93 18.50
C GLY A 81 -17.95 9.79 19.29
N LEU A 82 -17.68 8.52 18.92
CA LEU A 82 -18.22 7.37 19.63
C LEU A 82 -17.41 7.07 20.90
N THR A 83 -18.10 6.83 22.03
CA THR A 83 -17.46 6.56 23.33
C THR A 83 -17.59 5.11 23.78
N ASP A 84 -18.66 4.43 23.38
CA ASP A 84 -19.01 3.09 23.88
C ASP A 84 -18.79 2.01 22.80
N VAL A 85 -17.68 2.10 22.08
CA VAL A 85 -17.32 1.14 21.02
C VAL A 85 -15.92 0.59 21.23
N LYS A 86 -15.75 -0.67 20.84
CA LYS A 86 -14.46 -1.34 20.69
C LYS A 86 -14.27 -1.68 19.22
N VAL A 87 -13.08 -1.39 18.69
CA VAL A 87 -12.70 -1.71 17.31
C VAL A 87 -11.55 -2.70 17.33
N ASP A 88 -11.72 -3.82 16.65
CA ASP A 88 -10.68 -4.81 16.41
C ASP A 88 -10.32 -4.78 14.93
N VAL A 89 -9.01 -4.78 14.62
CA VAL A 89 -8.50 -4.81 13.24
C VAL A 89 -7.58 -6.00 13.08
N ILE A 90 -7.79 -6.76 12.00
CA ILE A 90 -6.97 -7.92 11.63
C ILE A 90 -6.50 -7.72 10.20
N SER A 91 -5.22 -7.99 9.91
CA SER A 91 -4.64 -7.90 8.57
C SER A 91 -4.03 -9.24 8.16
N ASP A 92 -4.18 -9.62 6.87
CA ASP A 92 -3.64 -10.84 6.28
C ASP A 92 -2.33 -10.61 5.48
N PHE A 93 -1.66 -9.51 5.77
CA PHE A 93 -0.38 -9.12 5.17
C PHE A 93 0.62 -8.69 6.26
N PRO A 94 1.93 -8.82 6.02
CA PRO A 94 2.95 -8.44 7.01
C PRO A 94 2.91 -6.94 7.33
N VAL A 95 3.11 -6.61 8.60
CA VAL A 95 3.25 -5.21 9.05
C VAL A 95 4.47 -4.59 8.37
N SER A 96 4.36 -3.32 7.97
CA SER A 96 5.42 -2.57 7.28
C SER A 96 5.90 -3.23 5.98
N SER A 97 5.04 -4.00 5.33
CA SER A 97 5.32 -4.66 4.04
C SER A 97 5.47 -3.69 2.86
N GLY A 98 5.15 -2.42 3.04
CA GLY A 98 5.11 -1.44 1.94
C GLY A 98 3.85 -1.55 1.05
N LEU A 99 2.85 -2.34 1.47
CA LEU A 99 1.62 -2.59 0.71
C LEU A 99 0.45 -1.65 1.07
N GLY A 100 0.70 -0.54 1.77
CA GLY A 100 -0.36 0.39 2.19
C GLY A 100 -1.23 -0.12 3.34
N GLY A 101 -0.68 -1.01 4.17
CA GLY A 101 -1.43 -1.68 5.22
C GLY A 101 -2.04 -0.74 6.26
N SER A 102 -1.33 0.32 6.65
CA SER A 102 -1.84 1.36 7.57
C SER A 102 -3.10 2.03 7.00
N SER A 103 -3.06 2.42 5.74
CA SER A 103 -4.18 3.06 5.07
C SER A 103 -5.35 2.11 4.82
N ALA A 104 -5.08 0.80 4.58
CA ALA A 104 -6.13 -0.22 4.51
C ALA A 104 -6.81 -0.41 5.88
N ALA A 105 -6.03 -0.49 6.96
CA ALA A 105 -6.56 -0.56 8.33
C ALA A 105 -7.37 0.69 8.69
N SER A 106 -6.87 1.88 8.30
CA SER A 106 -7.58 3.17 8.48
C SER A 106 -8.91 3.18 7.75
N ALA A 107 -8.91 2.87 6.45
CA ALA A 107 -10.13 2.85 5.63
C ALA A 107 -11.17 1.86 6.17
N ALA A 108 -10.74 0.64 6.55
CA ALA A 108 -11.62 -0.37 7.14
C ALA A 108 -12.23 0.12 8.47
N THR A 109 -11.40 0.75 9.34
CA THR A 109 -11.83 1.29 10.64
C THR A 109 -12.83 2.41 10.46
N ILE A 110 -12.51 3.43 9.66
CA ILE A 110 -13.39 4.59 9.42
C ILE A 110 -14.71 4.12 8.80
N GLY A 111 -14.64 3.26 7.75
CA GLY A 111 -15.83 2.70 7.13
C GLY A 111 -16.71 1.90 8.10
N ALA A 112 -16.09 1.16 9.04
CA ALA A 112 -16.83 0.42 10.07
C ALA A 112 -17.53 1.36 11.08
N LEU A 113 -16.86 2.46 11.47
CA LEU A 113 -17.43 3.48 12.38
C LEU A 113 -18.59 4.23 11.69
N HIS A 114 -18.45 4.64 10.42
CA HIS A 114 -19.56 5.24 9.67
C HIS A 114 -20.75 4.27 9.53
N THR A 115 -20.46 3.00 9.22
CA THR A 115 -21.51 1.97 9.15
C THR A 115 -22.21 1.79 10.49
N TRP A 116 -21.48 1.80 11.60
CA TRP A 116 -22.04 1.72 12.96
C TRP A 116 -22.97 2.89 13.28
N LYS A 117 -22.63 4.09 12.84
CA LYS A 117 -23.48 5.29 12.98
C LYS A 117 -24.65 5.34 12.00
N GLY A 118 -24.72 4.44 11.00
CA GLY A 118 -25.70 4.51 9.94
C GLY A 118 -25.46 5.63 8.92
N GLU A 119 -24.23 6.14 8.85
CA GLU A 119 -23.83 7.19 7.92
C GLU A 119 -23.50 6.61 6.54
N PRO A 120 -23.65 7.41 5.46
CA PRO A 120 -23.27 6.98 4.12
C PRO A 120 -21.75 6.82 4.00
N LEU A 121 -21.32 5.92 3.12
CA LEU A 121 -19.90 5.70 2.80
C LEU A 121 -19.52 6.48 1.54
N ASP A 122 -18.99 7.69 1.69
CA ASP A 122 -18.29 8.37 0.61
C ASP A 122 -16.82 7.93 0.60
N LEU A 123 -16.38 7.29 -0.48
CA LEU A 123 -15.05 6.68 -0.56
C LEU A 123 -13.92 7.72 -0.56
N ALA A 124 -14.16 8.90 -1.15
CA ALA A 124 -13.18 9.97 -1.17
C ALA A 124 -13.08 10.64 0.21
N ASP A 125 -14.19 10.85 0.89
CA ASP A 125 -14.22 11.42 2.24
C ASP A 125 -13.53 10.49 3.24
N ILE A 126 -13.77 9.18 3.15
CA ILE A 126 -13.09 8.17 4.00
C ILE A 126 -11.58 8.17 3.72
N ALA A 127 -11.16 8.26 2.46
CA ALA A 127 -9.74 8.33 2.10
C ALA A 127 -9.07 9.58 2.70
N GLU A 128 -9.71 10.75 2.57
CA GLU A 128 -9.17 12.00 3.11
C GLU A 128 -9.24 12.06 4.66
N GLU A 129 -10.24 11.43 5.28
CA GLU A 129 -10.29 11.30 6.73
C GLU A 129 -9.13 10.44 7.24
N GLY A 130 -8.85 9.29 6.60
CA GLY A 130 -7.72 8.45 6.93
C GLY A 130 -6.39 9.20 6.81
N ARG A 131 -6.21 9.98 5.74
CA ARG A 131 -5.03 10.83 5.58
C ARG A 131 -4.92 11.89 6.69
N ARG A 132 -6.03 12.54 7.05
CA ARG A 132 -6.02 13.53 8.14
C ARG A 132 -5.63 12.90 9.48
N ILE A 133 -6.10 11.70 9.78
CA ILE A 133 -5.69 10.96 10.97
C ILE A 133 -4.17 10.71 10.95
N GLU A 134 -3.61 10.21 9.85
CA GLU A 134 -2.17 9.96 9.78
C GLU A 134 -1.35 11.25 9.94
N VAL A 135 -1.68 12.30 9.22
CA VAL A 135 -0.86 13.52 9.14
C VAL A 135 -1.12 14.47 10.34
N GLU A 136 -2.39 14.72 10.67
CA GLU A 136 -2.75 15.73 11.66
C GLU A 136 -2.75 15.18 13.09
N ASP A 137 -3.28 13.96 13.29
CA ASP A 137 -3.41 13.38 14.63
C ASP A 137 -2.17 12.62 15.07
N LEU A 138 -1.49 11.94 14.11
CA LEU A 138 -0.34 11.08 14.40
C LEU A 138 1.01 11.70 13.97
N GLY A 139 1.00 12.81 13.23
CA GLY A 139 2.22 13.46 12.76
C GLY A 139 3.04 12.63 11.76
N ILE A 140 2.42 11.67 11.09
CA ILE A 140 3.07 10.78 10.13
C ILE A 140 3.04 11.43 8.75
N SER A 141 4.22 11.80 8.23
CA SER A 141 4.32 12.28 6.85
C SER A 141 4.12 11.14 5.87
N GLY A 142 3.15 11.26 4.98
CA GLY A 142 2.82 10.25 3.99
C GLY A 142 2.11 10.84 2.78
N GLY A 143 2.00 10.02 1.73
CA GLY A 143 1.22 10.32 0.52
C GLY A 143 -0.25 10.00 0.71
N ARG A 144 -1.03 10.24 -0.35
CA ARG A 144 -2.48 10.02 -0.36
C ARG A 144 -2.88 8.73 -1.06
N GLN A 145 -2.02 8.17 -1.90
CA GLN A 145 -2.37 7.08 -2.82
C GLN A 145 -2.95 5.85 -2.12
N ASP A 146 -2.41 5.51 -0.94
CA ASP A 146 -2.75 4.29 -0.23
C ASP A 146 -4.20 4.30 0.27
N HIS A 147 -4.64 5.43 0.80
CA HIS A 147 -6.02 5.62 1.25
C HIS A 147 -7.01 5.50 0.09
N TYR A 148 -6.69 6.08 -1.08
CA TYR A 148 -7.55 5.97 -2.25
C TYR A 148 -7.57 4.57 -2.85
N ALA A 149 -6.45 3.85 -2.84
CA ALA A 149 -6.42 2.46 -3.26
C ALA A 149 -7.26 1.57 -2.35
N ALA A 150 -7.14 1.75 -1.03
CA ALA A 150 -7.88 0.98 -0.03
C ALA A 150 -9.41 1.23 -0.10
N THR A 151 -9.83 2.46 -0.38
CA THR A 151 -11.26 2.79 -0.48
C THR A 151 -11.86 2.41 -1.82
N HIS A 152 -11.19 2.69 -2.93
CA HIS A 152 -11.77 2.54 -4.27
C HIS A 152 -11.55 1.15 -4.87
N GLY A 153 -10.48 0.42 -4.50
CA GLY A 153 -10.11 -0.84 -5.15
C GLY A 153 -9.77 -0.70 -6.64
N GLY A 154 -9.47 -1.81 -7.28
CA GLY A 154 -9.14 -1.86 -8.71
C GLY A 154 -7.78 -1.29 -9.05
N ALA A 155 -7.54 -1.09 -10.34
CA ALA A 155 -6.38 -0.38 -10.84
C ALA A 155 -6.72 1.10 -11.00
N LEU A 156 -5.90 1.98 -10.43
CA LEU A 156 -6.16 3.42 -10.37
C LEU A 156 -5.02 4.22 -10.98
N ALA A 157 -5.42 5.28 -11.70
CA ALA A 157 -4.58 6.42 -12.04
C ALA A 157 -5.04 7.61 -11.20
N LEU A 158 -4.21 8.03 -10.27
CA LEU A 158 -4.47 9.08 -9.32
C LEU A 158 -3.69 10.33 -9.70
N THR A 159 -4.36 11.46 -9.88
CA THR A 159 -3.71 12.76 -10.10
C THR A 159 -3.90 13.61 -8.85
N PHE A 160 -2.80 14.13 -8.34
CA PHE A 160 -2.75 14.92 -7.12
C PHE A 160 -2.45 16.36 -7.47
N THR A 161 -3.37 17.24 -7.12
CA THR A 161 -3.26 18.69 -7.13
C THR A 161 -3.90 19.20 -5.83
N ASP A 162 -4.63 20.30 -5.84
CA ASP A 162 -5.47 20.71 -4.71
C ASP A 162 -6.49 19.65 -4.33
N HIS A 163 -6.97 18.92 -5.35
CA HIS A 163 -7.88 17.77 -5.21
C HIS A 163 -7.28 16.52 -5.81
N VAL A 164 -7.71 15.35 -5.29
CA VAL A 164 -7.32 14.06 -5.87
C VAL A 164 -8.34 13.68 -6.95
N LYS A 165 -7.85 13.55 -8.19
CA LYS A 165 -8.67 13.02 -9.28
C LYS A 165 -8.43 11.52 -9.40
N VAL A 166 -9.46 10.74 -9.14
CA VAL A 166 -9.45 9.28 -9.26
C VAL A 166 -9.93 8.88 -10.64
N ARG A 167 -9.12 8.11 -11.38
CA ARG A 167 -9.51 7.46 -12.63
C ARG A 167 -9.29 5.96 -12.48
N ARG A 168 -10.36 5.18 -12.49
CA ARG A 168 -10.28 3.72 -12.54
C ARG A 168 -9.84 3.30 -13.93
N LEU A 169 -8.75 2.52 -14.00
CA LEU A 169 -8.21 2.00 -15.26
C LEU A 169 -9.08 0.85 -15.80
N ARG A 170 -9.24 0.80 -17.12
CA ARG A 170 -10.00 -0.23 -17.81
C ARG A 170 -9.10 -1.44 -18.11
N VAL A 171 -8.78 -2.21 -17.09
CA VAL A 171 -7.94 -3.40 -17.24
C VAL A 171 -8.83 -4.60 -17.58
N SER A 172 -8.58 -5.25 -18.73
CA SER A 172 -9.36 -6.41 -19.19
C SER A 172 -9.19 -7.60 -18.22
N ALA A 173 -10.16 -8.52 -18.21
CA ALA A 173 -10.06 -9.75 -17.41
C ALA A 173 -8.82 -10.57 -17.82
N GLN A 174 -8.49 -10.59 -19.11
CA GLN A 174 -7.29 -11.26 -19.61
C GLN A 174 -6.01 -10.62 -19.09
N THR A 175 -5.93 -9.27 -19.11
CA THR A 175 -4.76 -8.54 -18.60
C THR A 175 -4.60 -8.77 -17.10
N ARG A 176 -5.71 -8.76 -16.35
CA ARG A 176 -5.69 -9.04 -14.89
C ARG A 176 -5.14 -10.43 -14.60
N ALA A 177 -5.70 -11.46 -15.24
CA ALA A 177 -5.24 -12.83 -15.07
C ALA A 177 -3.76 -13.02 -15.49
N ALA A 178 -3.33 -12.37 -16.57
CA ALA A 178 -1.95 -12.41 -17.00
C ALA A 178 -1.01 -11.68 -16.03
N PHE A 179 -1.41 -10.54 -15.49
CA PHE A 179 -0.63 -9.82 -14.47
C PHE A 179 -0.47 -10.66 -13.20
N GLU A 180 -1.55 -11.27 -12.70
CA GLU A 180 -1.51 -12.16 -11.54
C GLU A 180 -0.58 -13.34 -11.77
N ALA A 181 -0.71 -14.01 -12.93
CA ALA A 181 0.10 -15.21 -13.28
C ALA A 181 1.58 -14.92 -13.53
N ARG A 182 1.92 -13.67 -13.90
CA ARG A 182 3.28 -13.25 -14.24
C ARG A 182 3.98 -12.46 -13.14
N SER A 183 3.30 -12.18 -12.05
CA SER A 183 3.81 -11.37 -10.95
C SER A 183 4.18 -12.23 -9.75
N LEU A 184 5.32 -11.91 -9.14
CA LEU A 184 5.77 -12.46 -7.87
C LEU A 184 5.90 -11.30 -6.87
N LEU A 185 5.32 -11.44 -5.69
CA LEU A 185 5.44 -10.49 -4.60
C LEU A 185 6.25 -11.15 -3.48
N VAL A 186 7.44 -10.61 -3.18
CA VAL A 186 8.37 -11.17 -2.21
C VAL A 186 8.48 -10.24 -1.02
N TYR A 187 8.14 -10.72 0.16
CA TYR A 187 8.39 -10.01 1.40
C TYR A 187 9.81 -10.31 1.91
N THR A 188 10.62 -9.27 2.08
CA THR A 188 12.04 -9.40 2.46
C THR A 188 12.27 -9.83 3.90
N GLY A 189 11.22 -9.79 4.75
CA GLY A 189 11.36 -9.97 6.20
C GLY A 189 11.98 -8.75 6.91
N GLU A 190 12.35 -7.72 6.17
CA GLU A 190 12.90 -6.47 6.72
C GLU A 190 11.83 -5.40 6.73
N SER A 191 11.73 -4.67 7.83
CA SER A 191 10.84 -3.53 7.96
C SER A 191 11.67 -2.34 8.42
N ARG A 192 11.90 -1.40 7.54
CA ARG A 192 12.64 -0.17 7.85
C ARG A 192 12.11 1.02 7.08
N ILE A 193 10.94 1.49 7.40
CA ILE A 193 10.65 2.90 7.09
C ILE A 193 11.07 3.69 8.31
N SER A 194 12.23 4.31 8.26
CA SER A 194 12.53 5.33 9.24
C SER A 194 11.90 6.64 8.78
N GLY A 195 11.13 7.30 9.64
CA GLY A 195 10.66 8.66 9.39
C GLY A 195 11.82 9.61 9.03
N SER A 196 13.05 9.25 9.40
CA SER A 196 14.27 9.97 9.00
C SER A 196 14.54 9.90 7.49
N THR A 197 14.29 8.77 6.81
CA THR A 197 14.46 8.67 5.34
C THR A 197 13.44 9.54 4.61
N VAL A 198 12.18 9.49 5.05
CA VAL A 198 11.13 10.35 4.45
C VAL A 198 11.48 11.82 4.67
N LYS A 199 11.89 12.18 5.88
CA LYS A 199 12.33 13.54 6.19
C LYS A 199 13.52 13.97 5.33
N ALA A 200 14.55 13.14 5.15
CA ALA A 200 15.73 13.46 4.35
C ALA A 200 15.36 13.73 2.88
N VAL A 201 14.48 12.91 2.27
CA VAL A 201 14.00 13.14 0.90
C VAL A 201 13.22 14.45 0.80
N LEU A 202 12.34 14.74 1.78
CA LEU A 202 11.59 16.01 1.80
C LEU A 202 12.49 17.23 2.03
N ASP A 203 13.53 17.11 2.83
CA ASP A 203 14.48 18.19 3.06
C ASP A 203 15.33 18.47 1.80
N ALA A 204 15.76 17.41 1.08
CA ALA A 204 16.44 17.55 -0.21
C ALA A 204 15.52 18.20 -1.27
N TYR A 205 14.23 17.84 -1.27
CA TYR A 205 13.22 18.50 -2.12
C TYR A 205 13.14 20.01 -1.82
N ARG A 206 13.01 20.39 -0.56
CA ARG A 206 12.94 21.80 -0.13
C ARG A 206 14.24 22.58 -0.42
N ALA A 207 15.36 21.89 -0.42
CA ALA A 207 16.64 22.46 -0.80
C ALA A 207 16.80 22.65 -2.32
N GLY A 208 15.86 22.17 -3.13
CA GLY A 208 15.90 22.28 -4.59
C GLY A 208 16.92 21.34 -5.24
N ASP A 209 17.19 20.17 -4.63
CA ASP A 209 18.13 19.20 -5.20
C ASP A 209 17.69 18.78 -6.61
N ALA A 210 18.50 19.15 -7.60
CA ALA A 210 18.17 18.97 -9.02
C ALA A 210 18.07 17.48 -9.42
N HIS A 211 18.89 16.61 -8.81
CA HIS A 211 18.86 15.18 -9.07
C HIS A 211 17.54 14.57 -8.54
N LEU A 212 17.17 14.89 -7.31
CA LEU A 212 15.93 14.44 -6.70
C LEU A 212 14.70 14.95 -7.46
N LEU A 213 14.67 16.22 -7.86
CA LEU A 213 13.58 16.80 -8.66
C LEU A 213 13.44 16.09 -10.01
N SER A 214 14.57 15.81 -10.69
CA SER A 214 14.57 15.05 -11.94
C SER A 214 14.07 13.61 -11.75
N ALA A 215 14.48 12.93 -10.68
CA ALA A 215 14.04 11.59 -10.37
C ALA A 215 12.52 11.53 -10.12
N LEU A 216 11.98 12.43 -9.30
CA LEU A 216 10.53 12.51 -9.04
C LEU A 216 9.73 12.82 -10.32
N ALA A 217 10.23 13.70 -11.18
CA ALA A 217 9.61 13.99 -12.47
C ALA A 217 9.61 12.77 -13.39
N GLY A 218 10.71 12.02 -13.43
CA GLY A 218 10.83 10.74 -14.15
C GLY A 218 9.84 9.71 -13.65
N MET A 219 9.78 9.49 -12.33
CA MET A 219 8.83 8.56 -11.70
C MET A 219 7.37 8.92 -12.03
N LYS A 220 7.02 10.21 -11.99
CA LYS A 220 5.69 10.70 -12.37
C LYS A 220 5.36 10.42 -13.83
N SER A 221 6.32 10.60 -14.71
CA SER A 221 6.13 10.37 -16.16
C SER A 221 5.97 8.87 -16.46
N LEU A 222 6.80 8.03 -15.87
CA LEU A 222 6.71 6.56 -16.02
C LEU A 222 5.39 6.02 -15.48
N ALA A 223 4.86 6.56 -14.38
CA ALA A 223 3.57 6.14 -13.84
C ALA A 223 2.41 6.36 -14.81
N ARG A 224 2.45 7.42 -15.64
CA ARG A 224 1.45 7.62 -16.71
C ARG A 224 1.55 6.55 -17.78
N LEU A 225 2.77 6.22 -18.21
CA LEU A 225 3.01 5.17 -19.19
C LEU A 225 2.62 3.77 -18.65
N MET A 226 2.81 3.52 -17.35
CA MET A 226 2.35 2.28 -16.71
C MET A 226 0.83 2.15 -16.71
N ALA A 227 0.09 3.24 -16.50
CA ALA A 227 -1.35 3.24 -16.62
C ALA A 227 -1.80 2.88 -18.06
N ASP A 228 -1.12 3.44 -19.07
CA ASP A 228 -1.38 3.13 -20.47
C ASP A 228 -1.01 1.68 -20.82
N ALA A 229 0.12 1.17 -20.32
CA ALA A 229 0.55 -0.22 -20.51
C ALA A 229 -0.47 -1.22 -19.94
N LEU A 230 -0.99 -0.96 -18.74
CA LEU A 230 -2.05 -1.77 -18.13
C LEU A 230 -3.34 -1.78 -18.96
N GLU A 231 -3.81 -0.62 -19.42
CA GLU A 231 -5.03 -0.52 -20.22
C GLU A 231 -4.88 -1.20 -21.59
N LYS A 232 -3.66 -1.20 -22.16
CA LYS A 232 -3.33 -1.91 -23.41
C LYS A 232 -3.08 -3.41 -23.19
N GLY A 233 -2.84 -3.84 -21.96
CA GLY A 233 -2.45 -5.23 -21.65
C GLY A 233 -1.00 -5.56 -22.02
N ASP A 234 -0.16 -4.55 -22.23
CA ASP A 234 1.26 -4.71 -22.56
C ASP A 234 2.09 -4.86 -21.27
N LEU A 235 2.14 -6.10 -20.77
CA LEU A 235 2.86 -6.41 -19.54
C LEU A 235 4.38 -6.46 -19.72
N ASP A 236 4.88 -6.67 -20.92
CA ASP A 236 6.31 -6.62 -21.18
C ASP A 236 6.81 -5.17 -21.07
N TRP A 237 6.12 -4.25 -21.70
CA TRP A 237 6.39 -2.82 -21.55
C TRP A 237 6.22 -2.36 -20.09
N LEU A 238 5.17 -2.82 -19.38
CA LEU A 238 5.00 -2.53 -17.94
C LEU A 238 6.23 -2.97 -17.13
N GLY A 239 6.81 -4.14 -17.46
CA GLY A 239 8.01 -4.63 -16.79
C GLY A 239 9.22 -3.70 -16.98
N GLU A 240 9.47 -3.27 -18.21
CA GLU A 240 10.53 -2.31 -18.53
C GLU A 240 10.35 -1.01 -17.75
N LEU A 241 9.13 -0.48 -17.72
CA LEU A 241 8.79 0.74 -16.98
C LEU A 241 9.00 0.58 -15.46
N LEU A 242 8.66 -0.59 -14.88
CA LEU A 242 8.90 -0.89 -13.46
C LEU A 242 10.39 -0.86 -13.12
N ALA A 243 11.24 -1.48 -13.94
CA ALA A 243 12.68 -1.51 -13.72
C ALA A 243 13.30 -0.10 -13.84
N GLU A 244 12.87 0.69 -14.83
CA GLU A 244 13.31 2.08 -14.99
C GLU A 244 12.86 2.94 -13.79
N HIS A 245 11.60 2.81 -13.38
CA HIS A 245 11.07 3.52 -12.22
C HIS A 245 11.85 3.20 -10.94
N TRP A 246 12.21 1.92 -10.74
CA TRP A 246 13.04 1.53 -9.60
C TRP A 246 14.41 2.20 -9.63
N GLY A 247 14.99 2.40 -10.81
CA GLY A 247 16.23 3.17 -10.98
C GLY A 247 16.12 4.57 -10.40
N PHE A 248 15.04 5.29 -10.66
CA PHE A 248 14.77 6.60 -10.08
C PHE A 248 14.47 6.53 -8.58
N GLN A 249 13.58 5.62 -8.17
CA GLN A 249 13.17 5.52 -6.76
C GLN A 249 14.36 5.23 -5.84
N ARG A 250 15.22 4.29 -6.20
CA ARG A 250 16.41 3.95 -5.40
C ARG A 250 17.43 5.08 -5.30
N SER A 251 17.43 6.01 -6.26
CA SER A 251 18.34 7.15 -6.28
C SER A 251 17.91 8.31 -5.37
N LEU A 252 16.67 8.32 -4.87
CA LEU A 252 16.17 9.39 -4.00
C LEU A 252 16.91 9.47 -2.66
N HIS A 253 17.35 8.32 -2.12
CA HIS A 253 18.12 8.28 -0.87
C HIS A 253 18.84 6.93 -0.73
N PRO A 254 20.11 6.90 -0.19
CA PRO A 254 20.89 5.66 -0.05
C PRO A 254 20.25 4.57 0.82
N ALA A 255 19.32 4.91 1.72
CA ALA A 255 18.62 3.94 2.57
C ALA A 255 17.40 3.31 1.89
N ILE A 256 17.02 3.72 0.69
CA ILE A 256 15.89 3.16 -0.04
C ILE A 256 16.18 1.74 -0.56
N PRO A 257 17.28 1.49 -1.28
CA PRO A 257 17.70 0.11 -1.55
C PRO A 257 18.26 -0.53 -0.28
N THR A 258 18.08 -1.84 -0.14
CA THR A 258 18.77 -2.65 0.87
C THR A 258 19.55 -3.76 0.19
N PRO A 259 20.57 -4.35 0.83
CA PRO A 259 21.28 -5.49 0.27
C PRO A 259 20.35 -6.66 -0.10
N ARG A 260 19.27 -6.86 0.68
CA ARG A 260 18.28 -7.90 0.40
C ARG A 260 17.47 -7.59 -0.86
N ILE A 261 17.00 -6.35 -1.03
CA ILE A 261 16.30 -5.91 -2.24
C ILE A 261 17.22 -6.05 -3.46
N ASP A 262 18.47 -5.60 -3.35
CA ASP A 262 19.43 -5.68 -4.46
C ASP A 262 19.74 -7.13 -4.85
N GLU A 263 19.83 -8.06 -3.87
CA GLU A 263 20.01 -9.48 -4.15
C GLU A 263 18.79 -10.09 -4.84
N ILE A 264 17.57 -9.76 -4.39
CA ILE A 264 16.33 -10.20 -5.06
C ILE A 264 16.31 -9.73 -6.51
N VAL A 265 16.58 -8.44 -6.74
CA VAL A 265 16.61 -7.85 -8.10
C VAL A 265 17.66 -8.54 -8.99
N LEU A 266 18.88 -8.73 -8.48
CA LEU A 266 19.95 -9.36 -9.22
C LEU A 266 19.60 -10.80 -9.64
N ARG A 267 19.06 -11.60 -8.72
CA ARG A 267 18.68 -12.99 -9.00
C ARG A 267 17.46 -13.07 -9.90
N ALA A 268 16.47 -12.22 -9.69
CA ALA A 268 15.30 -12.15 -10.54
C ALA A 268 15.70 -11.82 -11.99
N HIS A 269 16.51 -10.79 -12.19
CA HIS A 269 16.99 -10.39 -13.51
C HIS A 269 17.80 -11.52 -14.18
N GLY A 270 18.76 -12.13 -13.45
CA GLY A 270 19.57 -13.23 -13.95
C GLY A 270 18.75 -14.47 -14.33
N ALA A 271 17.56 -14.67 -13.75
CA ALA A 271 16.63 -15.76 -14.06
C ALA A 271 15.60 -15.39 -15.15
N GLY A 272 15.62 -14.17 -15.69
CA GLY A 272 14.77 -13.75 -16.80
C GLY A 272 13.53 -12.93 -16.39
N ALA A 273 13.53 -12.28 -15.23
CA ALA A 273 12.53 -11.27 -14.90
C ALA A 273 12.65 -10.07 -15.85
N ILE A 274 11.51 -9.47 -16.19
CA ILE A 274 11.42 -8.31 -17.09
C ILE A 274 11.20 -6.99 -16.36
N GLY A 275 10.83 -7.03 -15.08
CA GLY A 275 10.64 -5.83 -14.28
C GLY A 275 10.63 -6.14 -12.79
N TRP A 276 10.95 -5.12 -12.01
CA TRP A 276 10.98 -5.19 -10.56
C TRP A 276 10.86 -3.81 -9.92
N LYS A 277 10.33 -3.78 -8.71
CA LYS A 277 10.23 -2.56 -7.93
C LYS A 277 9.98 -2.88 -6.44
N ALA A 278 10.68 -2.20 -5.54
CA ALA A 278 10.32 -2.26 -4.13
C ALA A 278 9.09 -1.41 -3.83
N MET A 279 8.23 -1.91 -2.92
CA MET A 279 6.96 -1.29 -2.57
C MET A 279 7.11 -0.19 -1.52
N GLY A 280 6.18 0.77 -1.57
CA GLY A 280 6.13 1.90 -0.63
C GLY A 280 7.37 2.78 -0.69
N ALA A 281 7.73 3.38 0.44
CA ALA A 281 8.92 4.24 0.54
C ALA A 281 10.23 3.47 0.40
N SER A 282 10.21 2.14 0.59
CA SER A 282 11.29 1.18 0.55
C SER A 282 12.21 1.19 1.79
N GLY A 283 13.39 0.60 1.70
CA GLY A 283 14.24 0.28 2.86
C GLY A 283 13.86 -1.05 3.51
N GLY A 284 13.17 -1.92 2.76
CA GLY A 284 12.61 -3.22 3.16
C GLY A 284 11.20 -3.42 2.60
N GLY A 285 10.41 -4.28 3.22
CA GLY A 285 9.04 -4.60 2.80
C GLY A 285 8.99 -5.55 1.61
N CYS A 286 8.06 -5.35 0.70
CA CYS A 286 7.87 -6.21 -0.45
C CYS A 286 8.59 -5.70 -1.70
N VAL A 287 8.98 -6.65 -2.56
CA VAL A 287 9.45 -6.40 -3.92
C VAL A 287 8.48 -7.08 -4.89
N LEU A 288 7.94 -6.32 -5.83
CA LEU A 288 7.23 -6.85 -6.98
C LEU A 288 8.25 -7.25 -8.05
N VAL A 289 8.10 -8.43 -8.60
CA VAL A 289 8.87 -8.92 -9.75
C VAL A 289 7.90 -9.35 -10.84
N LEU A 290 8.06 -8.82 -12.04
CA LEU A 290 7.25 -9.19 -13.20
C LEU A 290 8.09 -10.06 -14.16
N THR A 291 7.48 -11.14 -14.63
CA THR A 291 8.15 -12.16 -15.46
C THR A 291 7.42 -12.32 -16.80
N ARG A 292 8.04 -13.04 -17.73
CA ARG A 292 7.30 -13.71 -18.81
C ARG A 292 6.80 -15.07 -18.32
N THR A 293 5.79 -15.61 -18.99
CA THR A 293 5.22 -16.91 -18.61
C THR A 293 6.28 -18.01 -18.61
N GLU A 294 7.14 -18.02 -19.60
CA GLU A 294 8.20 -19.03 -19.77
C GLU A 294 9.35 -18.93 -18.77
N THR A 295 9.54 -17.76 -18.13
CA THR A 295 10.61 -17.56 -17.13
C THR A 295 10.08 -17.54 -15.69
N HIS A 296 8.76 -17.56 -15.49
CA HIS A 296 8.11 -17.39 -14.17
C HIS A 296 8.67 -18.37 -13.13
N ASP A 297 8.67 -19.67 -13.42
CA ASP A 297 9.13 -20.71 -12.49
C ASP A 297 10.63 -20.61 -12.19
N ALA A 298 11.43 -20.21 -13.18
CA ALA A 298 12.87 -20.01 -12.99
C ALA A 298 13.14 -18.83 -12.06
N VAL A 299 12.44 -17.71 -12.26
CA VAL A 299 12.54 -16.53 -11.40
C VAL A 299 12.04 -16.84 -9.99
N GLN A 300 10.90 -17.51 -9.87
CA GLN A 300 10.35 -17.90 -8.57
C GLN A 300 11.35 -18.73 -7.76
N ARG A 301 11.95 -19.77 -8.37
CA ARG A 301 12.98 -20.59 -7.70
C ARG A 301 14.22 -19.79 -7.30
N ALA A 302 14.61 -18.80 -8.10
CA ALA A 302 15.80 -18.00 -7.84
C ALA A 302 15.62 -17.06 -6.65
N ILE A 303 14.39 -16.53 -6.43
CA ILE A 303 14.12 -15.53 -5.37
C ILE A 303 13.47 -16.12 -4.12
N ALA A 304 12.85 -17.30 -4.18
CA ALA A 304 12.19 -17.94 -3.04
C ALA A 304 13.08 -18.09 -1.78
N PRO A 305 14.41 -18.34 -1.88
CA PRO A 305 15.27 -18.39 -0.69
C PRO A 305 15.53 -17.04 -0.03
N LEU A 306 15.13 -15.92 -0.68
CA LEU A 306 15.48 -14.57 -0.27
C LEU A 306 14.37 -13.86 0.51
N GLY A 307 13.16 -14.43 0.56
CA GLY A 307 12.02 -13.86 1.27
C GLY A 307 10.77 -14.72 1.15
N GLU A 308 9.72 -14.31 1.81
CA GLU A 308 8.43 -14.97 1.75
C GLU A 308 7.67 -14.56 0.49
N LEU A 309 7.29 -15.53 -0.33
CA LEU A 309 6.40 -15.28 -1.47
C LEU A 309 4.96 -15.09 -0.97
N LEU A 310 4.40 -13.92 -1.24
CA LEU A 310 3.03 -13.59 -0.87
C LEU A 310 2.10 -13.80 -2.09
N PRO A 311 1.28 -14.85 -2.12
CA PRO A 311 0.28 -15.03 -3.16
C PRO A 311 -0.73 -13.88 -3.12
N PHE A 312 -1.14 -13.38 -4.26
CA PHE A 312 -2.18 -12.35 -4.36
C PHE A 312 -3.00 -12.49 -5.65
N GLY A 313 -4.19 -11.97 -5.62
CA GLY A 313 -5.01 -11.65 -6.77
C GLY A 313 -5.39 -10.18 -6.75
N LEU A 314 -6.03 -9.68 -7.79
CA LEU A 314 -6.47 -8.28 -7.84
C LEU A 314 -7.81 -8.11 -7.12
N ASP A 315 -7.93 -7.05 -6.33
CA ASP A 315 -9.19 -6.60 -5.76
C ASP A 315 -9.85 -5.57 -6.68
N THR A 316 -11.16 -5.68 -6.87
CA THR A 316 -11.94 -4.73 -7.67
C THR A 316 -12.95 -3.94 -6.86
N ASP A 317 -13.17 -4.32 -5.61
CA ASP A 317 -14.29 -3.84 -4.80
C ASP A 317 -13.92 -2.64 -3.92
N GLY A 318 -12.68 -2.64 -3.41
CA GLY A 318 -12.25 -1.63 -2.43
C GLY A 318 -12.85 -1.86 -1.05
N LEU A 319 -13.25 -0.77 -0.42
CA LEU A 319 -13.87 -0.79 0.90
C LEU A 319 -15.29 -1.34 0.83
N VAL A 320 -15.53 -2.50 1.44
CA VAL A 320 -16.83 -3.16 1.44
C VAL A 320 -17.22 -3.74 2.80
N ARG A 321 -18.51 -3.88 3.01
CA ARG A 321 -19.06 -4.59 4.16
C ARG A 321 -18.93 -6.11 3.95
N GLN A 322 -18.43 -6.80 4.96
CA GLN A 322 -18.47 -8.27 5.02
C GLN A 322 -19.75 -8.75 5.68
#